data_db037ae8d86819cf36b008fdde765f24
#
_entry.id   db037ae8d86819cf36b008fdde765f24
#
_cell.length_a   1.000
_cell.length_b   1.000
_cell.length_c   1.000
_cell.angle_alpha   90.00
_cell.angle_beta   90.00
_cell.angle_gamma   90.00
#
_symmetry.space_group_name_H-M   'P 1'
#
loop_
_entity.id
_entity.type
_entity.pdbx_description
1 polymer ?
#
loop_
_entity_poly.entity_id
_entity_poly.type
_entity_poly.pdbx_seq_one_letter_code
_entity_poly.pdbx_strand_id
1 'polypeptide(L)'
;MKLVTWNTQWCRGLDGEVSTRRIVEGARSMADFDVLCLQEIASGYDRMPGAPGDQPAELRALLPGFRLFFGAAVEEFDREGRRQRFGNLIATRLPVSLVRHHPLPWPPEPTVSTMPRMCTAVTLTSPELGTVRVMTTHLEYYSSVQRRAQAQALRALHIEACAQAAAPPAAAFDDSPFQPKHHTQQAILCGDFNM
;
A
#
# COMPACT_ATOMS: atom_id res chain seq x y z
N MET A 1 -9.42 14.33 8.63
CA MET A 1 -8.97 12.93 8.38
C MET A 1 -7.69 12.66 9.14
N LYS A 2 -7.63 11.55 9.89
CA LYS A 2 -6.43 11.09 10.60
C LYS A 2 -5.84 9.89 9.86
N LEU A 3 -4.54 9.94 9.55
CA LEU A 3 -3.81 8.89 8.86
C LEU A 3 -2.63 8.43 9.71
N VAL A 4 -2.47 7.11 9.83
CA VAL A 4 -1.30 6.47 10.43
C VAL A 4 -0.56 5.72 9.33
N THR A 5 0.76 5.87 9.25
CA THR A 5 1.63 5.06 8.38
C THR A 5 2.70 4.38 9.22
N TRP A 6 2.96 3.09 8.95
CA TRP A 6 3.89 2.30 9.75
C TRP A 6 4.49 1.15 8.94
N ASN A 7 5.84 1.10 8.84
CA ASN A 7 6.53 -0.12 8.43
C ASN A 7 6.52 -1.10 9.60
N THR A 8 5.87 -2.24 9.44
CA THR A 8 5.57 -3.18 10.53
C THR A 8 6.54 -4.35 10.62
N GLN A 9 7.48 -4.47 9.68
CA GLN A 9 8.41 -5.60 9.62
C GLN A 9 7.65 -6.94 9.72
N TRP A 10 6.69 -7.18 8.80
CA TRP A 10 5.73 -8.31 8.83
C TRP A 10 5.08 -8.55 10.20
N CYS A 11 4.72 -7.47 10.87
CA CYS A 11 4.13 -7.45 12.22
C CYS A 11 5.01 -8.10 13.31
N ARG A 12 6.31 -8.19 13.08
CA ARG A 12 7.29 -8.75 14.01
C ARG A 12 7.83 -7.69 14.95
N GLY A 13 7.69 -7.92 16.25
CA GLY A 13 8.25 -7.04 17.28
C GLY A 13 9.72 -7.30 17.57
N LEU A 14 10.31 -6.43 18.40
CA LEU A 14 11.69 -6.57 18.87
C LEU A 14 11.89 -7.84 19.72
N ASP A 15 10.82 -8.36 20.32
CA ASP A 15 10.77 -9.66 21.03
C ASP A 15 10.79 -10.87 20.07
N GLY A 16 10.72 -10.63 18.76
CA GLY A 16 10.69 -11.67 17.74
C GLY A 16 9.30 -12.23 17.46
N GLU A 17 8.27 -11.86 18.22
CA GLU A 17 6.89 -12.33 18.02
C GLU A 17 6.21 -11.58 16.88
N VAL A 18 5.48 -12.33 16.07
CA VAL A 18 4.62 -11.77 14.99
C VAL A 18 3.20 -11.62 15.52
N SER A 19 2.64 -10.40 15.46
CA SER A 19 1.29 -10.11 15.96
C SER A 19 0.62 -8.96 15.23
N THR A 20 -0.30 -9.27 14.35
CA THR A 20 -1.18 -8.29 13.67
C THR A 20 -2.07 -7.54 14.67
N ARG A 21 -2.49 -8.20 15.75
CA ARG A 21 -3.26 -7.59 16.84
C ARG A 21 -2.48 -6.46 17.49
N ARG A 22 -1.20 -6.67 17.84
CA ARG A 22 -0.32 -5.66 18.44
C ARG A 22 -0.16 -4.44 17.53
N ILE A 23 -0.08 -4.64 16.21
CA ILE A 23 0.00 -3.53 15.25
C ILE A 23 -1.29 -2.71 15.27
N VAL A 24 -2.45 -3.36 15.23
CA VAL A 24 -3.75 -2.66 15.24
C VAL A 24 -3.96 -1.91 16.57
N GLU A 25 -3.65 -2.51 17.70
CA GLU A 25 -3.74 -1.90 19.03
C GLU A 25 -2.77 -0.71 19.15
N GLY A 26 -1.53 -0.86 18.69
CA GLY A 26 -0.54 0.22 18.61
C GLY A 26 -1.02 1.38 17.75
N ALA A 27 -1.53 1.11 16.55
CA ALA A 27 -2.06 2.15 15.68
C ALA A 27 -3.25 2.88 16.32
N ARG A 28 -4.17 2.15 16.99
CA ARG A 28 -5.30 2.74 17.72
C ARG A 28 -4.86 3.59 18.91
N SER A 29 -3.76 3.24 19.57
CA SER A 29 -3.21 4.06 20.66
C SER A 29 -2.61 5.38 20.18
N MET A 30 -2.11 5.42 18.92
CA MET A 30 -1.60 6.64 18.30
C MET A 30 -2.74 7.61 17.91
N ALA A 31 -3.82 7.08 17.31
CA ALA A 31 -4.95 7.88 16.87
C ALA A 31 -6.21 7.02 16.63
N ASP A 32 -7.39 7.62 16.77
CA ASP A 32 -8.61 7.11 16.13
C ASP A 32 -8.53 7.43 14.63
N PHE A 33 -7.83 6.59 13.90
CA PHE A 33 -7.48 6.81 12.50
C PHE A 33 -8.64 6.50 11.53
N ASP A 34 -8.69 7.26 10.45
CA ASP A 34 -9.57 7.02 9.30
C ASP A 34 -8.89 6.16 8.24
N VAL A 35 -7.56 6.28 8.16
CA VAL A 35 -6.72 5.56 7.20
C VAL A 35 -5.50 5.00 7.91
N LEU A 36 -5.20 3.73 7.66
CA LEU A 36 -4.00 3.04 8.14
C LEU A 36 -3.22 2.51 6.93
N CYS A 37 -1.97 2.94 6.79
CA CYS A 37 -1.06 2.53 5.75
C CYS A 37 0.07 1.70 6.35
N LEU A 38 0.14 0.42 5.99
CA LEU A 38 1.13 -0.52 6.52
C LEU A 38 2.07 -0.96 5.41
N GLN A 39 3.37 -1.03 5.71
CA GLN A 39 4.38 -1.61 4.84
C GLN A 39 4.88 -2.91 5.45
N GLU A 40 5.45 -3.77 4.59
CA GLU A 40 5.96 -5.10 4.95
C GLU A 40 4.87 -6.04 5.49
N ILE A 41 3.74 -6.10 4.83
CA ILE A 41 2.69 -7.08 5.13
C ILE A 41 2.94 -8.35 4.33
N ALA A 42 2.92 -9.50 5.02
CA ALA A 42 3.23 -10.81 4.47
C ALA A 42 2.01 -11.74 4.44
N SER A 43 2.00 -12.68 3.48
CA SER A 43 1.02 -13.77 3.41
C SER A 43 1.69 -15.01 2.82
N GLY A 44 1.63 -16.15 3.51
CA GLY A 44 2.10 -17.45 3.03
C GLY A 44 3.61 -17.69 3.12
N TYR A 45 4.38 -16.83 3.81
CA TYR A 45 5.81 -17.00 4.03
C TYR A 45 6.11 -17.76 5.32
N ASP A 46 5.76 -19.04 5.40
CA ASP A 46 5.87 -19.85 6.61
C ASP A 46 7.32 -20.03 7.10
N ARG A 47 8.32 -19.77 6.24
CA ARG A 47 9.75 -19.87 6.58
C ARG A 47 10.36 -18.54 7.03
N MET A 48 9.61 -17.43 6.95
CA MET A 48 10.06 -16.17 7.54
C MET A 48 10.07 -16.26 9.06
N PRO A 49 10.97 -15.51 9.74
CA PRO A 49 10.98 -15.48 11.21
C PRO A 49 9.60 -15.16 11.78
N GLY A 50 9.09 -16.05 12.65
CA GLY A 50 7.78 -15.92 13.26
C GLY A 50 6.61 -16.46 12.42
N ALA A 51 6.88 -17.03 11.22
CA ALA A 51 5.85 -17.64 10.34
C ALA A 51 4.58 -16.77 10.24
N PRO A 52 4.60 -15.64 9.52
CA PRO A 52 3.59 -14.59 9.60
C PRO A 52 2.16 -14.97 9.18
N GLY A 53 1.94 -16.13 8.58
CA GLY A 53 0.59 -16.60 8.21
C GLY A 53 -0.03 -15.75 7.08
N ASP A 54 -1.34 -15.45 7.17
CA ASP A 54 -2.07 -14.57 6.24
C ASP A 54 -2.45 -13.25 6.92
N GLN A 55 -1.49 -12.35 7.04
CA GLN A 55 -1.68 -11.07 7.70
C GLN A 55 -2.79 -10.19 7.07
N PRO A 56 -2.98 -10.12 5.75
CA PRO A 56 -4.13 -9.42 5.18
C PRO A 56 -5.48 -9.93 5.69
N ALA A 57 -5.66 -11.25 5.84
CA ALA A 57 -6.89 -11.83 6.38
C ALA A 57 -7.05 -11.53 7.87
N GLU A 58 -5.99 -11.66 8.67
CA GLU A 58 -5.99 -11.34 10.10
C GLU A 58 -6.30 -9.86 10.36
N LEU A 59 -5.66 -8.95 9.62
CA LEU A 59 -5.93 -7.50 9.72
C LEU A 59 -7.37 -7.16 9.36
N ARG A 60 -7.95 -7.86 8.37
CA ARG A 60 -9.37 -7.68 8.02
C ARG A 60 -10.29 -8.04 9.17
N ALA A 61 -10.00 -9.13 9.89
CA ALA A 61 -10.78 -9.54 11.06
C ALA A 61 -10.64 -8.57 12.24
N LEU A 62 -9.46 -7.94 12.40
CA LEU A 62 -9.16 -7.00 13.49
C LEU A 62 -9.65 -5.57 13.24
N LEU A 63 -10.02 -5.24 12.00
CA LEU A 63 -10.45 -3.90 11.58
C LEU A 63 -11.91 -3.91 11.06
N PRO A 64 -12.91 -4.28 11.90
CA PRO A 64 -14.30 -4.22 11.48
C PRO A 64 -14.68 -2.78 11.08
N GLY A 65 -15.45 -2.64 10.00
CA GLY A 65 -15.83 -1.33 9.44
C GLY A 65 -14.79 -0.69 8.51
N PHE A 66 -13.60 -1.28 8.37
CA PHE A 66 -12.60 -0.83 7.41
C PHE A 66 -12.64 -1.70 6.14
N ARG A 67 -12.35 -1.08 4.99
CA ARG A 67 -12.02 -1.76 3.74
C ARG A 67 -10.51 -1.86 3.64
N LEU A 68 -9.99 -3.02 3.25
CA LEU A 68 -8.56 -3.29 3.17
C LEU A 68 -8.15 -3.54 1.71
N PHE A 69 -7.07 -2.89 1.31
CA PHE A 69 -6.49 -2.97 -0.04
C PHE A 69 -5.02 -3.35 0.08
N PHE A 70 -4.74 -4.63 -0.18
CA PHE A 70 -3.39 -5.18 -0.14
C PHE A 70 -2.80 -5.19 -1.54
N GLY A 71 -1.68 -4.50 -1.74
CA GLY A 71 -0.87 -4.52 -2.94
C GLY A 71 0.39 -5.35 -2.73
N ALA A 72 0.46 -6.51 -3.36
CA ALA A 72 1.62 -7.37 -3.31
C ALA A 72 2.71 -6.82 -4.26
N ALA A 73 3.84 -6.39 -3.71
CA ALA A 73 5.03 -6.03 -4.48
C ALA A 73 5.75 -7.29 -4.97
N VAL A 74 5.78 -8.32 -4.14
CA VAL A 74 6.24 -9.68 -4.48
C VAL A 74 5.05 -10.61 -4.42
N GLU A 75 4.86 -11.39 -5.47
CA GLU A 75 3.90 -12.48 -5.53
C GLU A 75 4.57 -13.67 -6.22
N GLU A 76 4.77 -14.73 -5.48
CA GLU A 76 5.52 -15.91 -5.92
C GLU A 76 4.91 -17.19 -5.34
N PHE A 77 5.50 -18.32 -5.69
CA PHE A 77 5.08 -19.63 -5.19
C PHE A 77 6.29 -20.36 -4.59
N ASP A 78 6.09 -21.00 -3.45
CA ASP A 78 7.12 -21.83 -2.84
C ASP A 78 7.30 -23.16 -3.61
N ARG A 79 8.21 -24.01 -3.12
CA ARG A 79 8.51 -25.32 -3.76
C ARG A 79 7.34 -26.29 -3.74
N GLU A 80 6.41 -26.11 -2.83
CA GLU A 80 5.19 -26.88 -2.68
C GLU A 80 4.01 -26.30 -3.48
N GLY A 81 4.23 -25.20 -4.23
CA GLY A 81 3.21 -24.51 -5.03
C GLY A 81 2.27 -23.62 -4.21
N ARG A 82 2.59 -23.29 -2.96
CA ARG A 82 1.78 -22.41 -2.13
C ARG A 82 2.13 -20.96 -2.42
N ARG A 83 1.11 -20.14 -2.58
CA ARG A 83 1.23 -18.72 -2.94
C ARG A 83 1.79 -17.91 -1.77
N GLN A 84 2.80 -17.10 -2.08
CA GLN A 84 3.46 -16.18 -1.16
C GLN A 84 3.32 -14.75 -1.67
N ARG A 85 2.99 -13.81 -0.78
CA ARG A 85 2.79 -12.38 -1.13
C ARG A 85 3.39 -11.49 -0.06
N PHE A 86 4.08 -10.43 -0.51
CA PHE A 86 4.67 -9.42 0.37
C PHE A 86 4.48 -8.03 -0.22
N GLY A 87 4.05 -7.05 0.60
CA GLY A 87 3.77 -5.72 0.06
C GLY A 87 3.19 -4.74 1.06
N ASN A 88 2.37 -3.80 0.54
CA ASN A 88 1.80 -2.70 1.29
C ASN A 88 0.28 -2.85 1.41
N LEU A 89 -0.28 -2.35 2.50
CA LEU A 89 -1.71 -2.41 2.75
C LEU A 89 -2.24 -1.03 3.14
N ILE A 90 -3.38 -0.64 2.55
CA ILE A 90 -4.19 0.49 3.02
C ILE A 90 -5.48 -0.07 3.60
N ALA A 91 -5.80 0.30 4.83
CA ALA A 91 -7.11 0.10 5.43
C ALA A 91 -7.78 1.45 5.66
N THR A 92 -9.07 1.57 5.30
CA THR A 92 -9.82 2.82 5.52
C THR A 92 -11.30 2.56 5.83
N ARG A 93 -11.86 3.39 6.71
CA ARG A 93 -13.30 3.45 6.98
C ARG A 93 -14.03 4.49 6.12
N LEU A 94 -13.28 5.31 5.36
CA LEU A 94 -13.85 6.31 4.46
C LEU A 94 -14.36 5.70 3.15
N PRO A 95 -15.32 6.33 2.47
CA PRO A 95 -15.79 5.89 1.16
C PRO A 95 -14.64 5.89 0.13
N VAL A 96 -14.50 4.79 -0.60
CA VAL A 96 -13.48 4.59 -1.63
C VAL A 96 -14.13 4.53 -3.00
N SER A 97 -13.58 5.27 -3.97
CA SER A 97 -14.06 5.33 -5.35
C SER A 97 -13.11 4.65 -6.36
N LEU A 98 -11.81 4.58 -6.08
CA LEU A 98 -10.84 3.97 -6.98
C LEU A 98 -9.68 3.35 -6.19
N VAL A 99 -9.23 2.17 -6.63
CA VAL A 99 -8.04 1.50 -6.11
C VAL A 99 -7.10 1.19 -7.26
N ARG A 100 -5.82 1.48 -7.12
CA ARG A 100 -4.78 1.14 -8.09
C ARG A 100 -3.55 0.59 -7.39
N HIS A 101 -2.91 -0.38 -8.03
CA HIS A 101 -1.64 -0.95 -7.62
C HIS A 101 -0.63 -0.69 -8.73
N HIS A 102 0.46 0.01 -8.40
CA HIS A 102 1.47 0.42 -9.37
C HIS A 102 2.79 -0.27 -9.04
N PRO A 103 3.21 -1.31 -9.81
CA PRO A 103 4.56 -1.80 -9.73
C PRO A 103 5.55 -0.66 -9.98
N LEU A 104 6.58 -0.58 -9.15
CA LEU A 104 7.62 0.45 -9.28
C LEU A 104 8.82 -0.12 -10.05
N PRO A 105 9.63 0.72 -10.71
CA PRO A 105 10.80 0.28 -11.43
C PRO A 105 11.76 -0.54 -10.57
N TRP A 106 12.27 -1.62 -11.16
CA TRP A 106 13.23 -2.52 -10.53
C TRP A 106 14.40 -2.79 -11.49
N PRO A 107 15.22 -1.77 -11.83
CA PRO A 107 16.36 -1.94 -12.69
C PRO A 107 17.37 -2.93 -12.07
N PRO A 108 18.13 -3.67 -12.92
CA PRO A 108 19.14 -4.62 -12.44
C PRO A 108 20.14 -3.95 -11.48
N GLU A 109 20.44 -4.64 -10.37
CA GLU A 109 21.42 -4.22 -9.36
C GLU A 109 22.14 -5.47 -8.85
N PRO A 110 23.28 -5.84 -9.48
CA PRO A 110 23.92 -7.12 -9.20
C PRO A 110 24.72 -7.13 -7.88
N THR A 111 24.94 -5.98 -7.27
CA THR A 111 25.82 -5.84 -6.10
C THR A 111 25.12 -6.06 -4.76
N VAL A 112 23.78 -6.01 -4.75
CA VAL A 112 22.97 -6.15 -3.54
C VAL A 112 21.71 -6.97 -3.80
N SER A 113 21.20 -7.61 -2.75
CA SER A 113 19.93 -8.32 -2.82
C SER A 113 18.78 -7.32 -2.69
N THR A 114 17.89 -7.30 -3.68
CA THR A 114 16.75 -6.40 -3.74
C THR A 114 15.47 -7.16 -4.10
N MET A 115 14.32 -6.53 -3.92
CA MET A 115 13.03 -7.09 -4.32
C MET A 115 12.17 -6.07 -5.06
N PRO A 116 11.19 -6.49 -5.87
CA PRO A 116 10.20 -5.59 -6.46
C PRO A 116 9.53 -4.71 -5.41
N ARG A 117 9.20 -3.49 -5.79
CA ARG A 117 8.49 -2.52 -4.94
C ARG A 117 7.19 -2.08 -5.61
N MET A 118 6.26 -1.58 -4.82
CA MET A 118 4.93 -1.19 -5.29
C MET A 118 4.44 0.06 -4.57
N CYS A 119 3.60 0.82 -5.26
CA CYS A 119 2.75 1.84 -4.67
C CYS A 119 1.29 1.38 -4.71
N THR A 120 0.66 1.27 -3.55
CA THR A 120 -0.79 1.07 -3.43
C THR A 120 -1.45 2.44 -3.29
N ALA A 121 -2.45 2.73 -4.13
CA ALA A 121 -3.15 3.99 -4.17
C ALA A 121 -4.66 3.78 -4.03
N VAL A 122 -5.29 4.58 -3.17
CA VAL A 122 -6.73 4.57 -2.94
C VAL A 122 -7.25 6.00 -3.06
N THR A 123 -8.22 6.24 -3.94
CA THR A 123 -8.96 7.50 -3.99
C THR A 123 -10.17 7.38 -3.07
N LEU A 124 -10.27 8.26 -2.11
CA LEU A 124 -11.31 8.26 -1.08
C LEU A 124 -11.91 9.64 -0.88
N THR A 125 -13.06 9.70 -0.21
CA THR A 125 -13.73 10.95 0.15
C THR A 125 -13.55 11.21 1.64
N SER A 126 -12.83 12.28 1.97
CA SER A 126 -12.68 12.79 3.34
C SER A 126 -13.71 13.89 3.60
N PRO A 127 -14.34 13.93 4.77
CA PRO A 127 -15.26 15.02 5.13
C PRO A 127 -14.59 16.40 5.08
N GLU A 128 -13.31 16.50 5.46
CA GLU A 128 -12.60 17.79 5.52
C GLU A 128 -11.88 18.14 4.21
N LEU A 129 -11.37 17.14 3.49
CA LEU A 129 -10.52 17.34 2.31
C LEU A 129 -11.25 17.12 0.98
N GLY A 130 -12.48 16.59 1.02
CA GLY A 130 -13.15 16.13 -0.20
C GLY A 130 -12.46 14.89 -0.79
N THR A 131 -12.38 14.81 -2.11
CA THR A 131 -11.72 13.69 -2.79
C THR A 131 -10.20 13.82 -2.70
N VAL A 132 -9.56 12.81 -2.11
CA VAL A 132 -8.10 12.74 -1.93
C VAL A 132 -7.57 11.36 -2.29
N ARG A 133 -6.40 11.32 -2.93
CA ARG A 133 -5.69 10.07 -3.23
C ARG A 133 -4.65 9.80 -2.16
N VAL A 134 -4.83 8.73 -1.38
CA VAL A 134 -3.84 8.24 -0.44
C VAL A 134 -2.99 7.18 -1.13
N MET A 135 -1.69 7.35 -1.07
CA MET A 135 -0.69 6.48 -1.70
C MET A 135 0.29 5.99 -0.63
N THR A 136 0.52 4.69 -0.56
CA THR A 136 1.55 4.13 0.33
C THR A 136 2.55 3.31 -0.45
N THR A 137 3.81 3.43 -0.06
CA THR A 137 4.93 2.73 -0.70
C THR A 137 5.99 2.33 0.32
N HIS A 138 6.85 1.42 -0.08
CA HIS A 138 8.10 1.11 0.60
C HIS A 138 9.19 1.07 -0.47
N LEU A 139 10.08 2.06 -0.48
CA LEU A 139 11.14 2.17 -1.48
C LEU A 139 12.30 1.23 -1.17
N GLU A 140 13.16 1.00 -2.16
CA GLU A 140 14.30 0.10 -2.02
C GLU A 140 15.33 0.64 -1.02
N TYR A 141 15.80 -0.24 -0.12
CA TYR A 141 16.73 0.11 0.95
C TYR A 141 18.20 0.09 0.49
N TYR A 142 18.63 -1.00 -0.18
CA TYR A 142 20.04 -1.22 -0.49
C TYR A 142 20.52 -0.51 -1.76
N SER A 143 19.64 -0.34 -2.77
CA SER A 143 20.01 0.26 -4.07
C SER A 143 19.50 1.69 -4.19
N SER A 144 20.41 2.65 -4.17
CA SER A 144 20.09 4.06 -4.45
C SER A 144 19.63 4.29 -5.89
N VAL A 145 20.08 3.46 -6.83
CA VAL A 145 19.65 3.50 -8.24
C VAL A 145 18.19 3.14 -8.36
N GLN A 146 17.78 2.01 -7.76
CA GLN A 146 16.38 1.57 -7.75
C GLN A 146 15.50 2.55 -6.98
N ARG A 147 15.94 3.00 -5.80
CA ARG A 147 15.19 3.98 -4.99
C ARG A 147 14.92 5.28 -5.75
N ARG A 148 15.92 5.81 -6.48
CA ARG A 148 15.76 7.01 -7.32
C ARG A 148 14.78 6.78 -8.47
N ALA A 149 14.86 5.65 -9.16
CA ALA A 149 13.94 5.30 -10.24
C ALA A 149 12.50 5.18 -9.71
N GLN A 150 12.31 4.58 -8.55
CA GLN A 150 11.02 4.44 -7.87
C GLN A 150 10.43 5.81 -7.47
N ALA A 151 11.25 6.70 -6.91
CA ALA A 151 10.80 8.06 -6.56
C ALA A 151 10.39 8.86 -7.80
N GLN A 152 11.12 8.74 -8.92
CA GLN A 152 10.76 9.34 -10.19
C GLN A 152 9.43 8.80 -10.74
N ALA A 153 9.21 7.47 -10.63
CA ALA A 153 7.95 6.85 -11.04
C ALA A 153 6.76 7.37 -10.18
N LEU A 154 6.93 7.49 -8.87
CA LEU A 154 5.88 8.07 -7.99
C LEU A 154 5.54 9.50 -8.39
N ARG A 155 6.54 10.32 -8.72
CA ARG A 155 6.32 11.67 -9.24
C ARG A 155 5.54 11.66 -10.55
N ALA A 156 5.89 10.77 -11.49
CA ALA A 156 5.19 10.63 -12.76
C ALA A 156 3.73 10.20 -12.58
N LEU A 157 3.46 9.24 -11.69
CA LEU A 157 2.09 8.82 -11.34
C LEU A 157 1.26 9.98 -10.77
N HIS A 158 1.86 10.85 -9.97
CA HIS A 158 1.15 12.02 -9.44
C HIS A 158 0.84 13.03 -10.54
N ILE A 159 1.81 13.34 -11.41
CA ILE A 159 1.61 14.26 -12.56
C ILE A 159 0.51 13.74 -13.49
N GLU A 160 0.53 12.46 -13.85
CA GLU A 160 -0.51 11.83 -14.67
C GLU A 160 -1.91 11.99 -14.04
N ALA A 161 -2.03 11.69 -12.74
CA ALA A 161 -3.31 11.82 -12.06
C ALA A 161 -3.79 13.27 -11.94
N CYS A 162 -2.89 14.25 -11.83
CA CYS A 162 -3.24 15.67 -11.89
C CYS A 162 -3.75 16.05 -13.29
N ALA A 163 -3.12 15.56 -14.35
CA ALA A 163 -3.56 15.78 -15.73
C ALA A 163 -4.94 15.15 -15.98
N GLN A 164 -5.18 13.92 -15.50
CA GLN A 164 -6.48 13.25 -15.59
C GLN A 164 -7.58 14.00 -14.83
N ALA A 165 -7.25 14.60 -13.67
CA ALA A 165 -8.18 15.41 -12.91
C ALA A 165 -8.52 16.74 -13.60
N ALA A 166 -7.57 17.32 -14.33
CA ALA A 166 -7.76 18.57 -15.09
C ALA A 166 -8.53 18.38 -16.41
N ALA A 167 -8.43 17.18 -17.02
CA ALA A 167 -9.06 16.85 -18.29
C ALA A 167 -9.73 15.46 -18.21
N PRO A 168 -10.82 15.33 -17.44
CA PRO A 168 -11.51 14.05 -17.30
C PRO A 168 -12.11 13.62 -18.64
N PRO A 169 -12.08 12.32 -18.99
CA PRO A 169 -12.73 11.80 -20.19
C PRO A 169 -14.25 11.97 -20.10
N ALA A 170 -14.91 12.07 -21.26
CA ALA A 170 -16.37 12.07 -21.33
C ALA A 170 -16.94 10.75 -20.76
N ALA A 171 -18.09 10.83 -20.10
CA ALA A 171 -18.84 9.66 -19.69
C ALA A 171 -19.31 8.87 -20.93
N ALA A 172 -19.03 7.57 -20.95
CA ALA A 172 -19.43 6.72 -22.08
C ALA A 172 -20.75 6.00 -21.82
N PHE A 173 -20.89 5.33 -20.68
CA PHE A 173 -22.04 4.49 -20.32
C PHE A 173 -22.24 4.44 -18.81
N ASP A 174 -23.47 4.22 -18.35
CA ASP A 174 -23.77 3.96 -16.94
C ASP A 174 -23.32 2.56 -16.55
N ASP A 175 -22.83 2.41 -15.29
CA ASP A 175 -22.37 1.15 -14.68
C ASP A 175 -21.33 0.35 -15.49
N SER A 176 -20.50 1.03 -16.26
CA SER A 176 -19.50 0.45 -17.13
C SER A 176 -18.07 0.73 -16.63
N PRO A 177 -17.09 -0.17 -16.88
CA PRO A 177 -15.69 0.11 -16.64
C PRO A 177 -15.15 1.35 -17.39
N PHE A 178 -15.83 1.79 -18.45
CA PHE A 178 -15.49 2.96 -19.25
C PHE A 178 -15.99 4.28 -18.66
N GLN A 179 -16.70 4.25 -17.53
CA GLN A 179 -17.09 5.47 -16.83
C GLN A 179 -15.88 6.31 -16.44
N PRO A 180 -16.00 7.65 -16.39
CA PRO A 180 -14.99 8.53 -15.83
C PRO A 180 -14.64 8.09 -14.42
N LYS A 181 -13.34 8.10 -14.09
CA LYS A 181 -12.87 7.75 -12.74
C LYS A 181 -12.77 9.02 -11.88
N HIS A 182 -12.93 8.86 -10.59
CA HIS A 182 -12.77 9.96 -9.64
C HIS A 182 -11.28 10.30 -9.49
N HIS A 183 -10.81 11.21 -10.34
CA HIS A 183 -9.46 11.77 -10.27
C HIS A 183 -9.42 13.00 -9.38
N THR A 184 -8.28 13.25 -8.75
CA THR A 184 -8.04 14.41 -7.89
C THR A 184 -6.58 14.83 -7.97
N GLN A 185 -6.32 16.13 -7.90
CA GLN A 185 -4.97 16.68 -7.76
C GLN A 185 -4.45 16.54 -6.32
N GLN A 186 -5.36 16.41 -5.34
CA GLN A 186 -4.98 16.25 -3.95
C GLN A 186 -4.46 14.83 -3.71
N ALA A 187 -3.25 14.74 -3.14
CA ALA A 187 -2.65 13.45 -2.81
C ALA A 187 -1.87 13.52 -1.51
N ILE A 188 -1.88 12.40 -0.80
CA ILE A 188 -1.01 12.12 0.34
C ILE A 188 -0.16 10.92 -0.06
N LEU A 189 1.15 11.11 -0.11
CA LEU A 189 2.10 10.01 -0.29
C LEU A 189 2.80 9.76 1.04
N CYS A 190 2.71 8.56 1.54
CA CYS A 190 3.32 8.14 2.80
C CYS A 190 3.97 6.75 2.65
N GLY A 191 4.70 6.34 3.68
CA GLY A 191 5.33 5.03 3.72
C GLY A 191 6.79 5.09 4.18
N ASP A 192 7.54 4.03 3.90
CA ASP A 192 8.97 3.95 4.18
C ASP A 192 9.77 4.31 2.93
N PHE A 193 10.37 5.48 2.92
CA PHE A 193 11.14 5.98 1.78
C PHE A 193 12.62 5.56 1.80
N ASN A 194 13.13 5.03 2.90
CA ASN A 194 14.51 4.58 3.06
C ASN A 194 15.56 5.66 2.71
N MET A 195 15.30 6.91 3.12
CA MET A 195 16.16 8.08 2.86
C MET A 195 16.86 8.54 4.13
#